data_b65c00cbec50fef72f1baad0e23f37d9
#
_entry.id   b65c00cbec50fef72f1baad0e23f37d9
#
_cell.length_a   1.000
_cell.length_b   1.000
_cell.length_c   1.000
_cell.angle_alpha   90.00
_cell.angle_beta   90.00
_cell.angle_gamma   90.00
#
_symmetry.space_group_name_H-M   'P 1'
#
loop_
_entity.id
_entity.type
_entity.pdbx_description
1 polymer ?
#
loop_
_entity_poly.entity_id
_entity_poly.type
_entity_poly.pdbx_seq_one_letter_code
_entity_poly.pdbx_strand_id
1 'polypeptide(L)'
;GYTTVCSMPNLNPAPDTPQTLRAQTDIIRRDAVVRVVPYGCITMGQRGCGRLVDFAALAPEVVGFSDDGRGVQSDGLMEEAMRRAAQVGKPVVAHCEVDDLLRGGYIHDGEYCRAHGHKGICSESEWRQVERDIALAEKTGCQYHVCHVSTRESVELVRRAKARGLRVSCETAPHYLLLCDEDLQED
;
A
#
# COMPACT_ATOMS: atom_id res chain seq x y z
N GLY A 1 -18.44 13.88 7.93
CA GLY A 1 -17.49 13.93 6.84
C GLY A 1 -16.04 13.80 7.29
N TYR A 2 -15.17 13.48 6.37
CA TYR A 2 -13.74 13.42 6.61
C TYR A 2 -13.16 14.83 6.81
N THR A 3 -12.35 15.02 7.81
CA THR A 3 -11.63 16.29 8.07
C THR A 3 -10.17 16.24 7.62
N THR A 4 -9.64 15.03 7.46
CA THR A 4 -8.29 14.78 6.96
C THR A 4 -8.30 13.56 6.04
N VAL A 5 -7.61 13.64 4.91
CA VAL A 5 -7.39 12.55 3.97
C VAL A 5 -5.91 12.46 3.62
N CYS A 6 -5.45 11.25 3.30
CA CYS A 6 -4.09 11.01 2.79
C CYS A 6 -4.18 10.70 1.30
N SER A 7 -3.38 11.38 0.47
CA SER A 7 -3.39 11.13 -0.98
C SER A 7 -2.29 10.17 -1.37
N MET A 8 -2.67 9.09 -2.08
CA MET A 8 -1.73 8.11 -2.61
C MET A 8 -0.82 8.70 -3.70
N PRO A 9 0.38 8.14 -3.91
CA PRO A 9 1.38 8.72 -4.82
C PRO A 9 1.16 8.35 -6.29
N ASN A 10 0.07 7.69 -6.63
CA ASN A 10 -0.25 7.24 -8.00
C ASN A 10 -0.72 8.41 -8.88
N LEU A 11 0.15 9.41 -9.02
CA LEU A 11 -0.05 10.64 -9.77
C LEU A 11 0.88 10.72 -10.99
N ASN A 12 0.59 11.68 -11.87
CA ASN A 12 1.46 12.01 -12.99
C ASN A 12 1.75 13.53 -13.01
N PRO A 13 2.99 13.97 -12.66
CA PRO A 13 4.12 13.14 -12.21
C PRO A 13 3.93 12.55 -10.80
N ALA A 14 4.54 11.38 -10.57
CA ALA A 14 4.57 10.77 -9.24
C ALA A 14 5.41 11.61 -8.27
N PRO A 15 5.02 11.73 -6.96
CA PRO A 15 5.77 12.51 -5.96
C PRO A 15 7.01 11.75 -5.46
N ASP A 16 7.99 11.56 -6.33
CA ASP A 16 9.23 10.82 -6.13
C ASP A 16 10.47 11.71 -5.93
N THR A 17 10.29 13.01 -6.11
CA THR A 17 11.30 14.05 -5.83
C THR A 17 10.68 15.24 -5.10
N PRO A 18 11.47 16.10 -4.44
CA PRO A 18 10.94 17.34 -3.86
C PRO A 18 10.20 18.23 -4.86
N GLN A 19 10.62 18.26 -6.13
CA GLN A 19 9.98 19.06 -7.17
C GLN A 19 8.59 18.52 -7.54
N THR A 20 8.48 17.21 -7.78
CA THR A 20 7.20 16.57 -8.12
C THR A 20 6.22 16.59 -6.94
N LEU A 21 6.72 16.39 -5.70
CA LEU A 21 5.92 16.51 -4.49
C LEU A 21 5.42 17.96 -4.29
N ARG A 22 6.26 18.97 -4.55
CA ARG A 22 5.87 20.38 -4.43
C ARG A 22 4.72 20.74 -5.37
N ALA A 23 4.73 20.24 -6.60
CA ALA A 23 3.63 20.45 -7.55
C ALA A 23 2.26 20.01 -6.96
N GLN A 24 2.24 18.87 -6.25
CA GLN A 24 1.05 18.39 -5.55
C GLN A 24 0.72 19.26 -4.34
N THR A 25 1.69 19.54 -3.47
CA THR A 25 1.44 20.29 -2.23
C THR A 25 1.02 21.74 -2.49
N ASP A 26 1.47 22.35 -3.58
CA ASP A 26 1.03 23.69 -3.97
C ASP A 26 -0.45 23.71 -4.39
N ILE A 27 -0.91 22.68 -5.10
CA ILE A 27 -2.34 22.51 -5.42
C ILE A 27 -3.16 22.28 -4.14
N ILE A 28 -2.68 21.42 -3.24
CA ILE A 28 -3.33 21.15 -1.97
C ILE A 28 -3.48 22.44 -1.15
N ARG A 29 -2.42 23.23 -1.02
CA ARG A 29 -2.45 24.50 -0.27
C ARG A 29 -3.41 25.53 -0.85
N ARG A 30 -3.57 25.56 -2.17
CA ARG A 30 -4.41 26.51 -2.86
C ARG A 30 -5.89 26.11 -2.88
N ASP A 31 -6.21 24.84 -3.10
CA ASP A 31 -7.53 24.38 -3.50
C ASP A 31 -8.21 23.42 -2.50
N ALA A 32 -7.47 22.82 -1.56
CA ALA A 32 -8.06 21.81 -0.70
C ALA A 32 -9.00 22.43 0.36
N VAL A 33 -10.21 21.89 0.46
CA VAL A 33 -11.22 22.30 1.45
C VAL A 33 -11.17 21.47 2.74
N VAL A 34 -10.40 20.40 2.76
CA VAL A 34 -10.08 19.57 3.93
C VAL A 34 -8.57 19.42 4.04
N ARG A 35 -8.08 18.97 5.17
CA ARG A 35 -6.66 18.68 5.31
C ARG A 35 -6.28 17.48 4.43
N VAL A 36 -5.42 17.71 3.44
CA VAL A 36 -4.82 16.67 2.60
C VAL A 36 -3.35 16.51 2.94
N VAL A 37 -2.93 15.29 3.22
CA VAL A 37 -1.54 14.97 3.53
C VAL A 37 -1.04 13.93 2.51
N PRO A 38 -0.01 14.24 1.71
CA PRO A 38 0.45 13.31 0.67
C PRO A 38 1.32 12.18 1.23
N TYR A 39 1.33 11.06 0.52
CA TYR A 39 2.40 10.07 0.57
C TYR A 39 3.47 10.43 -0.47
N GLY A 40 4.75 10.16 -0.14
CA GLY A 40 5.83 10.09 -1.12
C GLY A 40 5.95 8.69 -1.71
N CYS A 41 6.55 8.57 -2.89
CA CYS A 41 6.87 7.26 -3.47
C CYS A 41 7.91 6.51 -2.62
N ILE A 42 7.91 5.18 -2.69
CA ILE A 42 9.00 4.34 -2.21
C ILE A 42 10.09 4.27 -3.28
N THR A 43 9.72 4.04 -4.54
CA THR A 43 10.64 3.93 -5.67
C THR A 43 10.46 5.08 -6.65
N MET A 44 11.53 5.41 -7.38
CA MET A 44 11.49 6.42 -8.43
C MET A 44 10.46 6.04 -9.50
N GLY A 45 9.55 6.99 -9.79
CA GLY A 45 8.46 6.81 -10.73
C GLY A 45 7.37 5.83 -10.23
N GLN A 46 7.33 5.51 -8.93
CA GLN A 46 6.29 4.64 -8.33
C GLN A 46 6.21 3.27 -9.05
N ARG A 47 7.34 2.58 -9.19
CA ARG A 47 7.42 1.36 -10.02
C ARG A 47 7.40 0.06 -9.23
N GLY A 48 7.50 0.12 -7.88
CA GLY A 48 7.69 -1.06 -7.04
C GLY A 48 9.04 -1.75 -7.24
N CYS A 49 9.94 -1.17 -8.03
CA CYS A 49 11.25 -1.73 -8.37
C CYS A 49 12.26 -0.63 -8.73
N GLY A 50 13.52 -1.04 -8.92
CA GLY A 50 14.59 -0.13 -9.33
C GLY A 50 15.19 0.67 -8.18
N ARG A 51 15.26 1.99 -8.30
CA ARG A 51 15.92 2.87 -7.32
C ARG A 51 14.92 3.44 -6.32
N LEU A 52 15.29 3.45 -5.05
CA LEU A 52 14.55 4.13 -3.99
C LEU A 52 14.62 5.66 -4.15
N VAL A 53 13.59 6.36 -3.68
CA VAL A 53 13.58 7.83 -3.57
C VAL A 53 14.53 8.31 -2.47
N ASP A 54 14.74 9.61 -2.40
CA ASP A 54 15.41 10.24 -1.24
C ASP A 54 14.39 10.46 -0.12
N PHE A 55 14.34 9.50 0.82
CA PHE A 55 13.41 9.52 1.95
C PHE A 55 13.61 10.76 2.84
N ALA A 56 14.85 11.18 3.05
CA ALA A 56 15.15 12.33 3.91
C ALA A 56 14.66 13.64 3.28
N ALA A 57 14.80 13.77 1.96
CA ALA A 57 14.35 14.96 1.24
C ALA A 57 12.82 15.08 1.17
N LEU A 58 12.09 13.96 1.15
CA LEU A 58 10.63 13.95 1.07
C LEU A 58 9.94 13.95 2.44
N ALA A 59 10.57 13.39 3.48
CA ALA A 59 9.97 13.18 4.78
C ALA A 59 9.30 14.41 5.43
N PRO A 60 9.79 15.66 5.29
CA PRO A 60 9.13 16.83 5.89
C PRO A 60 7.73 17.11 5.37
N GLU A 61 7.43 16.76 4.13
CA GLU A 61 6.18 17.11 3.43
C GLU A 61 5.20 15.93 3.29
N VAL A 62 5.58 14.71 3.71
CA VAL A 62 4.77 13.51 3.54
C VAL A 62 4.36 12.87 4.87
N VAL A 63 3.24 12.15 4.89
CA VAL A 63 2.81 11.37 6.06
C VAL A 63 3.51 10.01 6.14
N GLY A 64 3.93 9.45 5.03
CA GLY A 64 4.60 8.17 4.89
C GLY A 64 5.01 7.92 3.45
N PHE A 65 5.41 6.69 3.14
CA PHE A 65 5.88 6.29 1.82
C PHE A 65 5.07 5.11 1.30
N SER A 66 4.67 5.21 0.03
CA SER A 66 3.87 4.19 -0.65
C SER A 66 4.24 4.11 -2.14
N ASP A 67 4.09 2.94 -2.73
CA ASP A 67 4.01 2.77 -4.18
C ASP A 67 2.61 2.21 -4.54
N ASP A 68 1.55 2.75 -3.92
CA ASP A 68 0.17 2.28 -4.06
C ASP A 68 -0.21 1.98 -5.52
N GLY A 69 -0.92 0.85 -5.71
CA GLY A 69 -1.21 0.26 -7.01
C GLY A 69 -0.06 -0.60 -7.56
N ARG A 70 1.09 -0.67 -6.84
CA ARG A 70 2.20 -1.58 -7.13
C ARG A 70 2.84 -2.07 -5.84
N GLY A 71 2.97 -3.37 -5.69
CA GLY A 71 3.72 -3.95 -4.58
C GLY A 71 5.22 -3.83 -4.82
N VAL A 72 6.02 -3.55 -3.80
CA VAL A 72 7.47 -3.70 -3.89
C VAL A 72 7.82 -5.19 -3.82
N GLN A 73 8.19 -5.79 -4.95
CA GLN A 73 8.34 -7.25 -5.08
C GLN A 73 9.63 -7.79 -4.45
N SER A 74 10.72 -7.02 -4.48
CA SER A 74 12.02 -7.46 -3.96
C SER A 74 12.10 -7.30 -2.44
N ASP A 75 12.40 -8.38 -1.72
CA ASP A 75 12.61 -8.37 -0.27
C ASP A 75 13.71 -7.41 0.14
N GLY A 76 14.85 -7.44 -0.55
CA GLY A 76 15.98 -6.54 -0.25
C GLY A 76 15.66 -5.07 -0.49
N LEU A 77 14.88 -4.77 -1.54
CA LEU A 77 14.47 -3.39 -1.82
C LEU A 77 13.48 -2.89 -0.77
N MET A 78 12.50 -3.73 -0.36
CA MET A 78 11.54 -3.39 0.68
C MET A 78 12.21 -3.24 2.05
N GLU A 79 13.15 -4.14 2.39
CA GLU A 79 13.91 -4.03 3.63
C GLU A 79 14.68 -2.71 3.72
N GLU A 80 15.38 -2.33 2.64
CA GLU A 80 16.11 -1.06 2.60
C GLU A 80 15.17 0.15 2.62
N ALA A 81 14.02 0.09 1.95
CA ALA A 81 12.98 1.12 2.01
C ALA A 81 12.48 1.31 3.45
N MET A 82 12.14 0.22 4.12
CA MET A 82 11.68 0.24 5.52
C MET A 82 12.76 0.78 6.46
N ARG A 83 14.03 0.44 6.26
CA ARG A 83 15.15 0.96 7.04
C ARG A 83 15.27 2.48 6.91
N ARG A 84 15.18 3.00 5.67
CA ARG A 84 15.22 4.46 5.41
C ARG A 84 13.98 5.18 5.94
N ALA A 85 12.80 4.60 5.78
CA ALA A 85 11.57 5.15 6.34
C ALA A 85 11.64 5.24 7.88
N ALA A 86 12.13 4.20 8.55
CA ALA A 86 12.34 4.19 9.99
C ALA A 86 13.32 5.27 10.47
N GLN A 87 14.43 5.49 9.73
CA GLN A 87 15.42 6.54 10.04
C GLN A 87 14.81 7.95 10.04
N VAL A 88 13.83 8.19 9.17
CA VAL A 88 13.13 9.49 9.09
C VAL A 88 11.82 9.51 9.88
N GLY A 89 11.53 8.45 10.65
CA GLY A 89 10.35 8.38 11.51
C GLY A 89 9.01 8.28 10.76
N LYS A 90 9.01 7.74 9.55
CA LYS A 90 7.82 7.63 8.70
C LYS A 90 7.42 6.17 8.45
N PRO A 91 6.11 5.88 8.34
CA PRO A 91 5.64 4.55 7.97
C PRO A 91 5.89 4.22 6.49
N VAL A 92 6.01 2.93 6.21
CA VAL A 92 5.75 2.36 4.89
C VAL A 92 4.29 1.92 4.84
N VAL A 93 3.59 2.33 3.79
CA VAL A 93 2.16 2.11 3.56
C VAL A 93 2.03 1.34 2.25
N ALA A 94 1.61 0.08 2.33
CA ALA A 94 1.81 -0.85 1.24
C ALA A 94 0.50 -1.31 0.58
N HIS A 95 0.48 -1.21 -0.74
CA HIS A 95 -0.35 -2.05 -1.60
C HIS A 95 0.27 -3.44 -1.64
N CYS A 96 -0.45 -4.45 -1.16
CA CYS A 96 0.08 -5.79 -0.99
C CYS A 96 -0.44 -6.71 -2.09
N GLU A 97 0.41 -6.98 -3.07
CA GLU A 97 0.07 -7.85 -4.18
C GLU A 97 1.35 -8.49 -4.75
N VAL A 98 1.42 -9.82 -4.71
CA VAL A 98 2.52 -10.59 -5.33
C VAL A 98 2.23 -10.75 -6.81
N ASP A 99 2.96 -10.04 -7.66
CA ASP A 99 2.74 -9.96 -9.11
C ASP A 99 2.71 -11.34 -9.78
N ASP A 100 3.59 -12.27 -9.41
CA ASP A 100 3.66 -13.61 -9.98
C ASP A 100 2.39 -14.45 -9.72
N LEU A 101 1.59 -14.08 -8.73
CA LEU A 101 0.35 -14.77 -8.38
C LEU A 101 -0.89 -14.19 -9.07
N LEU A 102 -0.79 -13.03 -9.71
CA LEU A 102 -1.91 -12.39 -10.40
C LEU A 102 -2.34 -13.14 -11.65
N ARG A 103 -1.43 -13.70 -12.41
CA ARG A 103 -1.67 -14.52 -13.62
C ARG A 103 -2.62 -13.89 -14.62
N GLY A 104 -2.67 -12.56 -14.66
CA GLY A 104 -3.61 -11.78 -15.48
C GLY A 104 -5.05 -11.82 -14.99
N GLY A 105 -5.26 -12.16 -13.72
CA GLY A 105 -6.54 -12.09 -13.03
C GLY A 105 -7.02 -10.66 -12.84
N TYR A 106 -8.33 -10.50 -12.65
CA TYR A 106 -8.98 -9.19 -12.47
C TYR A 106 -10.16 -9.21 -11.48
N ILE A 107 -10.52 -10.39 -10.98
CA ILE A 107 -11.48 -10.58 -9.90
C ILE A 107 -10.94 -11.61 -8.90
N HIS A 108 -11.59 -11.76 -7.76
CA HIS A 108 -11.27 -12.82 -6.80
C HIS A 108 -11.43 -14.21 -7.41
N ASP A 109 -10.50 -15.15 -7.13
CA ASP A 109 -10.61 -16.58 -7.50
C ASP A 109 -11.62 -17.30 -6.60
N GLY A 110 -12.88 -16.85 -6.65
CA GLY A 110 -14.00 -17.36 -5.92
C GLY A 110 -14.91 -18.27 -6.75
N GLU A 111 -16.09 -18.55 -6.21
CA GLU A 111 -17.08 -19.39 -6.89
C GLU A 111 -17.60 -18.74 -8.17
N TYR A 112 -17.92 -17.45 -8.11
CA TYR A 112 -18.37 -16.68 -9.28
C TYR A 112 -17.35 -16.72 -10.42
N CYS A 113 -16.09 -16.46 -10.11
CA CYS A 113 -14.99 -16.50 -11.08
C CYS A 113 -14.93 -17.85 -11.81
N ARG A 114 -14.99 -18.94 -11.09
CA ARG A 114 -14.93 -20.30 -11.65
C ARG A 114 -16.19 -20.66 -12.45
N ALA A 115 -17.38 -20.28 -11.96
CA ALA A 115 -18.65 -20.57 -12.62
C ALA A 115 -18.80 -19.87 -13.98
N HIS A 116 -18.21 -18.66 -14.12
CA HIS A 116 -18.34 -17.82 -15.32
C HIS A 116 -17.08 -17.80 -16.19
N GLY A 117 -16.04 -18.56 -15.83
CA GLY A 117 -14.83 -18.70 -16.64
C GLY A 117 -13.93 -17.44 -16.65
N HIS A 118 -14.00 -16.63 -15.62
CA HIS A 118 -13.13 -15.46 -15.44
C HIS A 118 -11.72 -15.84 -15.01
N LYS A 119 -10.79 -14.87 -15.06
CA LYS A 119 -9.43 -15.02 -14.53
C LYS A 119 -9.39 -14.51 -13.10
N GLY A 120 -9.16 -15.43 -12.16
CA GLY A 120 -9.14 -15.13 -10.74
C GLY A 120 -7.78 -14.72 -10.21
N ILE A 121 -7.79 -13.90 -9.15
CA ILE A 121 -6.64 -13.58 -8.32
C ILE A 121 -6.81 -14.34 -7.00
N CYS A 122 -5.83 -15.16 -6.65
CA CYS A 122 -5.87 -15.92 -5.40
C CYS A 122 -5.57 -15.06 -4.18
N SER A 123 -6.14 -15.42 -3.03
CA SER A 123 -5.91 -14.71 -1.76
C SER A 123 -4.43 -14.65 -1.34
N GLU A 124 -3.62 -15.63 -1.78
CA GLU A 124 -2.18 -15.64 -1.55
C GLU A 124 -1.48 -14.41 -2.12
N SER A 125 -1.99 -13.81 -3.18
CA SER A 125 -1.39 -12.61 -3.76
C SER A 125 -1.28 -11.47 -2.74
N GLU A 126 -2.27 -11.31 -1.86
CA GLU A 126 -2.26 -10.30 -0.81
C GLU A 126 -1.48 -10.76 0.43
N TRP A 127 -1.92 -11.87 1.06
CA TRP A 127 -1.42 -12.20 2.39
C TRP A 127 0.06 -12.63 2.42
N ARG A 128 0.61 -13.18 1.33
CA ARG A 128 2.05 -13.51 1.28
C ARG A 128 2.92 -12.27 1.32
N GLN A 129 2.53 -11.20 0.64
CA GLN A 129 3.26 -9.94 0.77
C GLN A 129 3.09 -9.34 2.17
N VAL A 130 1.89 -9.38 2.74
CA VAL A 130 1.64 -8.92 4.11
C VAL A 130 2.52 -9.67 5.12
N GLU A 131 2.62 -10.99 5.01
CA GLU A 131 3.46 -11.82 5.88
C GLU A 131 4.93 -11.43 5.79
N ARG A 132 5.46 -11.33 4.55
CA ARG A 132 6.83 -10.91 4.28
C ARG A 132 7.11 -9.52 4.87
N ASP A 133 6.24 -8.57 4.59
CA ASP A 133 6.45 -7.17 4.99
C ASP A 133 6.35 -6.98 6.50
N ILE A 134 5.49 -7.73 7.20
CA ILE A 134 5.46 -7.74 8.67
C ILE A 134 6.79 -8.25 9.24
N ALA A 135 7.38 -9.31 8.66
CA ALA A 135 8.69 -9.81 9.09
C ALA A 135 9.80 -8.77 8.85
N LEU A 136 9.77 -8.07 7.72
CA LEU A 136 10.70 -6.97 7.44
C LEU A 136 10.49 -5.77 8.35
N ALA A 137 9.25 -5.42 8.68
CA ALA A 137 8.94 -4.35 9.62
C ALA A 137 9.45 -4.67 11.04
N GLU A 138 9.32 -5.92 11.48
CA GLU A 138 9.90 -6.39 12.75
C GLU A 138 11.42 -6.27 12.75
N LYS A 139 12.08 -6.71 11.69
CA LYS A 139 13.55 -6.66 11.52
C LYS A 139 14.10 -5.24 11.50
N THR A 140 13.39 -4.31 10.85
CA THR A 140 13.86 -2.92 10.64
C THR A 140 13.37 -1.94 11.69
N GLY A 141 12.37 -2.31 12.50
CA GLY A 141 11.67 -1.42 13.43
C GLY A 141 10.80 -0.38 12.72
N CYS A 142 10.54 -0.52 11.43
CA CYS A 142 9.69 0.37 10.67
C CYS A 142 8.24 0.28 11.11
N GLN A 143 7.54 1.39 11.13
CA GLN A 143 6.07 1.39 11.21
C GLN A 143 5.52 0.96 9.86
N TYR A 144 4.59 0.00 9.87
CA TYR A 144 4.03 -0.58 8.66
C TYR A 144 2.51 -0.52 8.64
N HIS A 145 1.95 -0.12 7.51
CA HIS A 145 0.51 -0.05 7.31
C HIS A 145 0.11 -0.82 6.05
N VAL A 146 -0.85 -1.73 6.19
CA VAL A 146 -1.40 -2.51 5.08
C VAL A 146 -2.65 -1.83 4.56
N CYS A 147 -2.64 -1.41 3.29
CA CYS A 147 -3.79 -0.79 2.65
C CYS A 147 -4.85 -1.82 2.27
N HIS A 148 -6.11 -1.36 2.23
CA HIS A 148 -7.28 -2.05 1.64
C HIS A 148 -7.27 -3.57 1.82
N VAL A 149 -7.06 -4.05 3.06
CA VAL A 149 -7.06 -5.48 3.39
C VAL A 149 -8.38 -6.12 2.96
N SER A 150 -8.29 -7.21 2.21
CA SER A 150 -9.44 -7.94 1.68
C SER A 150 -9.47 -9.44 2.07
N THR A 151 -8.36 -9.97 2.61
CA THR A 151 -8.28 -11.39 2.97
C THR A 151 -8.30 -11.62 4.47
N ARG A 152 -8.93 -12.72 4.90
CA ARG A 152 -8.97 -13.17 6.30
C ARG A 152 -7.57 -13.43 6.85
N GLU A 153 -6.70 -14.00 6.03
CA GLU A 153 -5.32 -14.32 6.37
C GLU A 153 -4.52 -13.05 6.69
N SER A 154 -4.65 -12.00 5.89
CA SER A 154 -4.01 -10.70 6.16
C SER A 154 -4.48 -10.09 7.47
N VAL A 155 -5.79 -10.13 7.77
CA VAL A 155 -6.34 -9.66 9.05
C VAL A 155 -5.71 -10.42 10.23
N GLU A 156 -5.58 -11.74 10.11
CA GLU A 156 -4.99 -12.56 11.17
C GLU A 156 -3.48 -12.29 11.34
N LEU A 157 -2.74 -12.11 10.27
CA LEU A 157 -1.33 -11.71 10.30
C LEU A 157 -1.13 -10.37 11.02
N VAL A 158 -1.94 -9.37 10.69
CA VAL A 158 -1.91 -8.06 11.35
C VAL A 158 -2.30 -8.19 12.84
N ARG A 159 -3.33 -8.98 13.18
CA ARG A 159 -3.74 -9.21 14.57
C ARG A 159 -2.60 -9.81 15.40
N ARG A 160 -1.93 -10.84 14.88
CA ARG A 160 -0.78 -11.47 15.54
C ARG A 160 0.40 -10.52 15.68
N ALA A 161 0.70 -9.72 14.66
CA ALA A 161 1.76 -8.72 14.72
C ALA A 161 1.49 -7.67 15.83
N LYS A 162 0.25 -7.16 15.91
CA LYS A 162 -0.16 -6.21 16.96
C LYS A 162 -0.09 -6.84 18.36
N ALA A 163 -0.50 -8.10 18.52
CA ALA A 163 -0.42 -8.81 19.81
C ALA A 163 1.03 -8.99 20.29
N ARG A 164 2.01 -9.02 19.37
CA ARG A 164 3.46 -9.05 19.65
C ARG A 164 4.05 -7.65 19.90
N GLY A 165 3.24 -6.59 19.85
CA GLY A 165 3.67 -5.21 20.07
C GLY A 165 4.35 -4.55 18.86
N LEU A 166 4.24 -5.14 17.66
CA LEU A 166 4.77 -4.53 16.45
C LEU A 166 3.92 -3.32 16.04
N ARG A 167 4.58 -2.30 15.49
CA ARG A 167 3.92 -1.10 14.98
C ARG A 167 3.31 -1.35 13.59
N VAL A 168 2.32 -2.24 13.55
CA VAL A 168 1.59 -2.62 12.34
C VAL A 168 0.15 -2.15 12.46
N SER A 169 -0.41 -1.63 11.38
CA SER A 169 -1.82 -1.27 11.25
C SER A 169 -2.33 -1.63 9.86
N CYS A 170 -3.64 -1.62 9.68
CA CYS A 170 -4.25 -1.85 8.37
C CYS A 170 -5.51 -1.01 8.21
N GLU A 171 -5.96 -0.89 7.00
CA GLU A 171 -7.25 -0.31 6.64
C GLU A 171 -7.99 -1.23 5.67
N THR A 172 -9.29 -1.01 5.54
CA THR A 172 -10.13 -1.63 4.54
C THR A 172 -11.09 -0.59 3.97
N ALA A 173 -11.83 -0.95 2.92
CA ALA A 173 -12.80 -0.07 2.30
C ALA A 173 -14.24 -0.48 2.67
N PRO A 174 -15.22 0.46 2.68
CA PRO A 174 -16.59 0.15 3.07
C PRO A 174 -17.24 -0.99 2.27
N HIS A 175 -16.92 -1.09 0.99
CA HIS A 175 -17.47 -2.15 0.12
C HIS A 175 -16.98 -3.55 0.53
N TYR A 176 -15.75 -3.71 1.06
CA TYR A 176 -15.27 -5.02 1.58
C TYR A 176 -15.97 -5.46 2.86
N LEU A 177 -16.71 -4.57 3.52
CA LEU A 177 -17.49 -4.90 4.71
C LEU A 177 -18.93 -5.34 4.37
N LEU A 178 -19.40 -5.07 3.16
CA LEU A 178 -20.79 -5.25 2.74
C LEU A 178 -20.95 -6.18 1.54
N LEU A 179 -19.97 -6.23 0.64
CA LEU A 179 -20.02 -6.97 -0.62
C LEU A 179 -19.03 -8.13 -0.61
N CYS A 180 -19.39 -9.21 -1.28
CA CYS A 180 -18.54 -10.37 -1.53
C CYS A 180 -18.60 -10.79 -3.02
N ASP A 181 -17.91 -11.85 -3.40
CA ASP A 181 -17.89 -12.30 -4.80
C ASP A 181 -19.25 -12.86 -5.28
N GLU A 182 -20.13 -13.27 -4.35
CA GLU A 182 -21.51 -13.69 -4.68
C GLU A 182 -22.39 -12.52 -5.13
N ASP A 183 -22.00 -11.26 -4.85
CA ASP A 183 -22.73 -10.07 -5.29
C ASP A 183 -22.37 -9.64 -6.72
N LEU A 184 -21.39 -10.30 -7.37
CA LEU A 184 -21.00 -10.01 -8.73
C LEU A 184 -22.10 -10.42 -9.71
N GLN A 185 -22.28 -9.63 -10.76
CA GLN A 185 -23.25 -9.86 -11.84
C GLN A 185 -22.55 -9.63 -13.17
N GLU A 186 -23.01 -10.36 -14.21
CA GLU A 186 -22.63 -10.08 -15.58
C GLU A 186 -23.27 -8.78 -16.06
N ASP A 187 -22.54 -8.01 -16.88
CA ASP A 187 -23.05 -6.79 -17.50
C ASP A 187 -24.02 -7.07 -18.66
#